data_c38835cc8c4a478368cff5a078029e63
#
_entry.id   c38835cc8c4a478368cff5a078029e63
#
_cell.length_a   1.000
_cell.length_b   1.000
_cell.length_c   1.000
_cell.angle_alpha   90.00
_cell.angle_beta   90.00
_cell.angle_gamma   90.00
#
_symmetry.space_group_name_H-M   'P 1'
#
loop_
_entity.id
_entity.type
_entity.pdbx_description
1 polymer ?
#
loop_
_entity_poly.entity_id
_entity_poly.type
_entity_poly.pdbx_seq_one_letter_code
_entity_poly.pdbx_strand_id
1 'polypeptide(L)'
;MADAAGTNSFDINRIDEVIHGRIRLGIMAYLSGAGMADFNTLKARLQTTDGNLSVHLRKLEDAGFVEVTKSFQGRRPLTRAVMTGAGRDAFVKYLDAMQLLVTER
;
A
#
# COMPACT_ATOMS: atom_id res chain seq x y z
N MET A 1 7.66 25.80 -21.25
CA MET A 1 7.62 25.50 -21.27
C MET A 1 7.47 24.73 -21.19
N ALA A 2 7.49 24.60 -20.98
CA ALA A 2 7.30 24.01 -20.86
C ALA A 2 7.34 23.25 -20.81
N ASP A 3 7.36 23.14 -20.74
CA ASP A 3 7.24 22.53 -20.67
C ASP A 3 7.14 22.02 -20.54
N ALA A 4 7.24 22.36 -20.60
CA ALA A 4 7.02 21.92 -20.41
C ALA A 4 6.73 21.26 -20.19
N ALA A 5 6.91 22.13 -20.08
CA ALA A 5 5.77 21.54 -20.22
C ALA A 5 5.61 20.07 -20.11
N GLY A 6 4.90 19.56 -20.84
CA GLY A 6 4.57 18.17 -20.88
C GLY A 6 5.63 17.24 -20.31
N THR A 7 6.75 17.76 -20.12
CA THR A 7 7.86 17.02 -19.49
C THR A 7 7.95 17.28 -18.00
N ASN A 8 6.93 17.89 -17.45
CA ASN A 8 6.91 18.23 -16.04
C ASN A 8 6.89 16.95 -15.20
N SER A 9 7.99 16.70 -14.52
CA SER A 9 8.10 15.56 -13.61
C SER A 9 7.46 15.85 -12.26
N PHE A 10 7.21 17.12 -11.97
CA PHE A 10 6.58 17.51 -10.72
C PHE A 10 5.07 17.50 -10.91
N ASP A 11 4.50 16.32 -10.88
CA ASP A 11 3.06 16.12 -11.03
C ASP A 11 2.53 15.36 -9.82
N ILE A 12 1.88 16.10 -8.92
CA ILE A 12 1.34 15.51 -7.68
C ILE A 12 0.28 14.45 -7.98
N ASN A 13 -0.36 14.52 -9.14
CA ASN A 13 -1.40 13.55 -9.49
C ASN A 13 -0.86 12.16 -9.81
N ARG A 14 0.45 12.01 -9.93
CA ARG A 14 1.07 10.69 -10.07
C ARG A 14 1.11 9.93 -8.76
N ILE A 15 0.93 10.62 -7.65
CA ILE A 15 0.90 9.98 -6.33
C ILE A 15 -0.44 9.26 -6.20
N ASP A 16 -0.38 7.95 -6.04
CA ASP A 16 -1.57 7.13 -5.89
C ASP A 16 -2.24 7.44 -4.55
N GLU A 17 -3.45 7.96 -4.60
CA GLU A 17 -4.18 8.36 -3.40
C GLU A 17 -4.58 7.17 -2.52
N VAL A 18 -4.76 6.01 -3.12
CA VAL A 18 -5.10 4.81 -2.36
C VAL A 18 -3.90 4.37 -1.52
N ILE A 19 -2.70 4.44 -2.07
CA ILE A 19 -1.49 4.05 -1.34
C ILE A 19 -1.05 5.16 -0.39
N HIS A 20 -1.25 6.42 -0.79
CA HIS A 20 -0.72 7.56 -0.04
C HIS A 20 -1.47 7.77 1.27
N GLY A 21 -0.85 7.35 2.34
CA GLY A 21 -1.38 7.46 3.68
C GLY A 21 -0.53 6.60 4.59
N ARG A 22 -0.29 7.06 5.79
CA ARG A 22 0.67 6.42 6.70
C ARG A 22 0.43 4.91 6.85
N ILE A 23 -0.80 4.52 7.12
CA ILE A 23 -1.12 3.11 7.36
C ILE A 23 -1.11 2.31 6.06
N ARG A 24 -1.74 2.84 5.00
CA ARG A 24 -1.79 2.11 3.73
C ARG A 24 -0.40 1.98 3.10
N LEU A 25 0.39 3.05 3.14
CA LEU A 25 1.77 2.99 2.69
C LEU A 25 2.56 1.96 3.51
N GLY A 26 2.37 1.96 4.82
CA GLY A 26 3.03 1.00 5.70
C GLY A 26 2.65 -0.44 5.37
N ILE A 27 1.37 -0.70 5.09
CA ILE A 27 0.91 -2.04 4.68
C ILE A 27 1.64 -2.46 3.40
N MET A 28 1.61 -1.59 2.38
CA MET A 28 2.23 -1.90 1.10
C MET A 28 3.72 -2.12 1.24
N ALA A 29 4.40 -1.28 2.01
CA ALA A 29 5.83 -1.40 2.23
C ALA A 29 6.18 -2.72 2.92
N TYR A 30 5.43 -3.08 3.96
CA TYR A 30 5.68 -4.33 4.67
C TYR A 30 5.44 -5.53 3.77
N LEU A 31 4.33 -5.55 3.06
CA LEU A 31 3.99 -6.66 2.16
C LEU A 31 4.95 -6.75 0.97
N SER A 32 5.49 -5.63 0.52
CA SER A 32 6.48 -5.61 -0.55
C SER A 32 7.71 -6.45 -0.20
N GLY A 33 8.13 -6.40 1.05
CA GLY A 33 9.26 -7.20 1.51
C GLY A 33 8.89 -8.61 1.93
N ALA A 34 7.80 -8.73 2.68
CA ALA A 34 7.41 -10.01 3.28
C ALA A 34 6.56 -10.89 2.35
N GLY A 35 5.89 -10.30 1.38
CA GLY A 35 4.98 -10.99 0.47
C GLY A 35 3.60 -11.18 1.08
N MET A 36 3.53 -11.55 2.33
CA MET A 36 2.28 -11.81 3.04
C MET A 36 2.48 -11.53 4.52
N ALA A 37 1.41 -11.21 5.22
CA ALA A 37 1.45 -10.99 6.66
C ALA A 37 0.09 -11.27 7.26
N ASP A 38 0.06 -11.74 8.51
CA ASP A 38 -1.20 -11.84 9.22
C ASP A 38 -1.59 -10.48 9.82
N PHE A 39 -2.87 -10.37 10.16
CA PHE A 39 -3.46 -9.14 10.66
C PHE A 39 -2.74 -8.62 11.91
N ASN A 40 -2.45 -9.50 12.85
CA ASN A 40 -1.83 -9.10 14.12
C ASN A 40 -0.39 -8.62 13.91
N THR A 41 0.34 -9.23 12.99
CA THR A 41 1.68 -8.77 12.66
C THR A 41 1.65 -7.36 12.07
N LEU A 42 0.74 -7.12 11.12
CA LEU A 42 0.57 -5.79 10.54
C LEU A 42 0.19 -4.76 11.60
N LYS A 43 -0.76 -5.12 12.47
CA LYS A 43 -1.20 -4.22 13.54
C LYS A 43 -0.02 -3.82 14.43
N ALA A 44 0.78 -4.77 14.84
CA ALA A 44 1.93 -4.51 15.71
C ALA A 44 3.00 -3.68 14.99
N ARG A 45 3.33 -4.06 13.76
CA ARG A 45 4.36 -3.36 12.99
C ARG A 45 3.99 -1.92 12.69
N LEU A 46 2.72 -1.66 12.44
CA LEU A 46 2.24 -0.33 12.07
C LEU A 46 1.78 0.46 13.30
N GLN A 47 1.80 -0.14 14.46
CA GLN A 47 1.40 0.49 15.72
C GLN A 47 0.04 1.14 15.60
N THR A 48 -0.92 0.36 15.14
CA THR A 48 -2.28 0.84 14.91
C THR A 48 -3.29 -0.04 15.65
N THR A 49 -4.56 0.24 15.45
CA THR A 49 -5.65 -0.48 16.09
C THR A 49 -6.32 -1.43 15.12
N ASP A 50 -7.10 -2.38 15.64
CA ASP A 50 -7.88 -3.30 14.80
C ASP A 50 -8.78 -2.55 13.84
N GLY A 51 -9.49 -1.55 14.34
CA GLY A 51 -10.42 -0.77 13.53
C GLY A 51 -9.73 0.01 12.42
N ASN A 52 -8.63 0.69 12.74
CA ASN A 52 -7.88 1.43 11.74
C ASN A 52 -7.31 0.50 10.67
N LEU A 53 -6.70 -0.60 11.11
CA LEU A 53 -6.10 -1.53 10.16
C LEU A 53 -7.16 -2.13 9.23
N SER A 54 -8.32 -2.51 9.80
CA SER A 54 -9.41 -3.08 9.01
C SER A 54 -9.89 -2.12 7.93
N VAL A 55 -10.08 -0.85 8.28
CA VAL A 55 -10.52 0.17 7.32
C VAL A 55 -9.51 0.32 6.18
N HIS A 56 -8.23 0.40 6.52
CA HIS A 56 -7.20 0.64 5.51
C HIS A 56 -6.92 -0.58 4.65
N LEU A 57 -6.96 -1.79 5.24
CA LEU A 57 -6.87 -3.02 4.45
C LEU A 57 -8.02 -3.12 3.47
N ARG A 58 -9.24 -2.73 3.90
CA ARG A 58 -10.40 -2.76 3.03
C ARG A 58 -10.23 -1.84 1.82
N LYS A 59 -9.69 -0.65 2.05
CA LYS A 59 -9.44 0.29 0.95
C LYS A 59 -8.45 -0.26 -0.06
N LEU A 60 -7.40 -0.91 0.42
CA LEU A 60 -6.42 -1.54 -0.47
C LEU A 60 -7.01 -2.74 -1.21
N GLU A 61 -7.83 -3.52 -0.51
CA GLU A 61 -8.51 -4.66 -1.11
C GLU A 61 -9.48 -4.22 -2.19
N ASP A 62 -10.28 -3.18 -1.92
CA ASP A 62 -11.23 -2.64 -2.88
C ASP A 62 -10.53 -2.10 -4.13
N ALA A 63 -9.32 -1.60 -3.99
CA ALA A 63 -8.51 -1.14 -5.13
C ALA A 63 -7.84 -2.30 -5.88
N GLY A 64 -7.90 -3.51 -5.34
CA GLY A 64 -7.26 -4.67 -5.96
C GLY A 64 -5.77 -4.80 -5.65
N PHE A 65 -5.27 -4.05 -4.70
CA PHE A 65 -3.83 -4.03 -4.38
C PHE A 65 -3.41 -5.09 -3.39
N VAL A 66 -4.34 -5.53 -2.55
CA VAL A 66 -4.10 -6.64 -1.63
C VAL A 66 -5.27 -7.60 -1.69
N GLU A 67 -5.02 -8.83 -1.32
CA GLU A 67 -6.04 -9.84 -1.15
C GLU A 67 -6.04 -10.26 0.31
N VAL A 68 -7.21 -10.24 0.93
CA VAL A 68 -7.37 -10.61 2.33
C VAL A 68 -8.07 -11.96 2.39
N THR A 69 -7.44 -12.90 3.08
CA THR A 69 -7.99 -14.23 3.25
C THR A 69 -8.22 -14.50 4.73
N LYS A 70 -9.29 -15.22 5.01
CA LYS A 70 -9.63 -15.63 6.37
C LYS A 70 -9.61 -17.14 6.45
N SER A 71 -8.95 -17.65 7.48
CA SER A 71 -8.83 -19.07 7.71
C SER A 71 -8.78 -19.32 9.21
N PHE A 72 -8.46 -20.54 9.59
CA PHE A 72 -8.32 -20.90 11.00
C PHE A 72 -6.98 -21.56 11.22
N GLN A 73 -6.38 -21.26 12.35
CA GLN A 73 -5.24 -21.98 12.86
C GLN A 73 -5.72 -22.69 14.12
N GLY A 74 -6.05 -23.96 13.96
CA GLY A 74 -6.78 -24.67 14.99
C GLY A 74 -8.17 -24.07 15.12
N ARG A 75 -8.51 -23.56 16.29
CA ARG A 75 -9.81 -22.91 16.54
C ARG A 75 -9.73 -21.39 16.43
N ARG A 76 -8.56 -20.85 16.16
CA ARG A 76 -8.36 -19.40 16.12
C ARG A 76 -8.54 -18.88 14.71
N PRO A 77 -9.37 -17.84 14.53
CA PRO A 77 -9.46 -17.19 13.24
C PRO A 77 -8.12 -16.54 12.89
N LEU A 78 -7.76 -16.62 11.62
CA LEU A 78 -6.52 -16.06 11.13
C LEU A 78 -6.82 -15.27 9.85
N THR A 79 -6.51 -13.98 9.87
CA THR A 79 -6.67 -13.12 8.72
C THR A 79 -5.30 -12.79 8.19
N ARG A 80 -5.10 -12.98 6.89
CA ARG A 80 -3.84 -12.68 6.20
C ARG A 80 -4.08 -11.76 5.05
N ALA A 81 -3.07 -10.94 4.77
CA ALA A 81 -3.06 -10.06 3.60
C ALA A 81 -1.88 -10.41 2.72
N VAL A 82 -2.12 -10.41 1.41
CA VAL A 82 -1.11 -10.70 0.40
C VAL A 82 -1.15 -9.58 -0.63
N MET A 83 0.03 -9.11 -1.05
CA MET A 83 0.09 -8.12 -2.12
C MET A 83 -0.21 -8.80 -3.46
N THR A 84 -1.11 -8.21 -4.24
CA THR A 84 -1.42 -8.71 -5.58
C THR A 84 -0.39 -8.22 -6.58
N GLY A 85 -0.41 -8.78 -7.79
CA GLY A 85 0.43 -8.26 -8.89
C GLY A 85 0.09 -6.81 -9.19
N ALA A 86 -1.21 -6.48 -9.22
CA ALA A 86 -1.64 -5.09 -9.42
C ALA A 86 -1.13 -4.17 -8.30
N GLY A 87 -1.14 -4.66 -7.07
CA GLY A 87 -0.62 -3.90 -5.93
C GLY A 87 0.87 -3.65 -6.04
N ARG A 88 1.62 -4.66 -6.47
CA ARG A 88 3.07 -4.51 -6.68
C ARG A 88 3.37 -3.48 -7.75
N ASP A 89 2.66 -3.55 -8.86
CA ASP A 89 2.83 -2.57 -9.95
C ASP A 89 2.50 -1.17 -9.48
N ALA A 90 1.40 -1.02 -8.76
CA ALA A 90 0.99 0.28 -8.22
C ALA A 90 2.01 0.82 -7.22
N PHE A 91 2.59 -0.06 -6.40
CA PHE A 91 3.57 0.36 -5.42
C PHE A 91 4.87 0.82 -6.08
N VAL A 92 5.34 0.12 -7.11
CA VAL A 92 6.52 0.54 -7.88
C VAL A 92 6.28 1.91 -8.50
N LYS A 93 5.11 2.11 -9.12
CA LYS A 93 4.76 3.41 -9.69
C LYS A 93 4.69 4.51 -8.64
N TYR A 94 4.18 4.18 -7.46
CA TYR A 94 4.11 5.11 -6.35
C TYR A 94 5.51 5.56 -5.93
N LEU A 95 6.43 4.62 -5.77
CA LEU A 95 7.80 4.91 -5.37
C LEU A 95 8.52 5.74 -6.44
N ASP A 96 8.32 5.41 -7.71
CA ASP A 96 8.91 6.16 -8.82
C ASP A 96 8.37 7.59 -8.83
N ALA A 97 7.09 7.77 -8.62
CA ALA A 97 6.48 9.10 -8.58
C ALA A 97 7.03 9.93 -7.42
N MET A 98 7.19 9.31 -6.25
CA MET A 98 7.79 9.99 -5.10
C MET A 98 9.23 10.39 -5.38
N GLN A 99 9.99 9.51 -6.00
CA GLN A 99 11.37 9.80 -6.40
C GLN A 99 11.44 11.02 -7.29
N LEU A 100 10.57 11.10 -8.29
CA LEU A 100 10.53 12.24 -9.21
C LEU A 100 10.18 13.53 -8.49
N LEU A 101 9.25 13.49 -7.53
CA LEU A 101 8.88 14.69 -6.79
C LEU A 101 10.04 15.27 -5.98
N VAL A 102 10.91 14.41 -5.46
CA VAL A 102 12.02 14.90 -4.64
C VAL A 102 13.29 15.21 -5.44
N THR A 103 13.38 14.72 -6.65
CA THR A 103 14.57 14.92 -7.49
C THR A 103 14.35 15.94 -8.60
N GLU A 104 13.14 16.06 -9.12
CA GLU A 104 12.79 16.91 -10.23
C GLU A 104 12.02 18.13 -9.73
N ARG A 105 12.72 19.22 -9.56
CA ARG A 105 12.11 20.44 -9.05
C ARG A 105 12.25 21.60 -9.99
#